data_778594c26d602eec52dd032202fb41a5
#
_entry.id   778594c26d602eec52dd032202fb41a5
#
_cell.length_a   1.000
_cell.length_b   1.000
_cell.length_c   1.000
_cell.angle_alpha   90.00
_cell.angle_beta   90.00
_cell.angle_gamma   90.00
#
_symmetry.space_group_name_H-M   'P 1'
#
loop_
_entity.id
_entity.type
_entity.pdbx_description
1 polymer ?
#
loop_
_entity_poly.entity_id
_entity_poly.type
_entity_poly.pdbx_seq_one_letter_code
_entity_poly.pdbx_strand_id
1 'polypeptide(L)'
;LSYIAAQRTLFRYNDMAEAKAMLESIARSFGYIYGREKKIRVNTISQSPTPTTAGSGVKGFDGLMDFTERMSPLGNASSDECADYCITLFSDLTKKVTMQNLFHDGGFSSMGMSLRAMKMYEKSLDDKIEW
;
A
#
# COMPACT_ATOMS: atom_id res chain seq x y z
N LEU A 1 -3.92 4.69 -7.42
CA LEU A 1 -3.38 3.74 -6.45
C LEU A 1 -2.18 4.34 -5.72
N SER A 2 -2.19 4.33 -4.38
CA SER A 2 -1.08 4.68 -3.50
C SER A 2 -0.35 3.43 -3.00
N TYR A 3 0.57 3.63 -2.08
CA TYR A 3 1.32 2.56 -1.43
C TYR A 3 1.75 3.03 -0.04
N ILE A 4 1.96 2.10 0.89
CA ILE A 4 2.36 2.40 2.27
C ILE A 4 3.63 3.27 2.37
N ALA A 5 4.48 3.22 1.35
CA ALA A 5 5.68 4.06 1.27
C ALA A 5 5.39 5.57 1.28
N ALA A 6 4.17 6.00 0.95
CA ALA A 6 3.75 7.40 1.13
C ALA A 6 3.77 7.86 2.60
N GLN A 7 3.72 6.92 3.54
CA GLN A 7 3.57 7.18 4.98
C GLN A 7 4.63 6.48 5.84
N ARG A 8 5.38 5.54 5.28
CA ARG A 8 6.42 4.76 5.95
C ARG A 8 7.68 4.73 5.11
N THR A 9 8.83 4.80 5.75
CA THR A 9 10.11 4.66 5.05
C THR A 9 10.32 3.20 4.63
N LEU A 10 10.55 3.02 3.34
CA LEU A 10 10.99 1.74 2.77
C LEU A 10 12.38 1.89 2.18
N PHE A 11 13.24 0.95 2.50
CA PHE A 11 14.61 0.93 2.05
C PHE A 11 14.69 0.91 0.51
N ARG A 12 15.46 1.83 -0.08
CA ARG A 12 15.66 1.98 -1.53
C ARG A 12 14.38 2.29 -2.34
N TYR A 13 13.40 2.97 -1.74
CA TYR A 13 12.13 3.26 -2.41
C TYR A 13 11.77 4.76 -2.38
N ASN A 14 12.76 5.64 -2.33
CA ASN A 14 12.57 7.08 -2.05
C ASN A 14 11.72 7.79 -3.10
N ASP A 15 12.10 7.74 -4.37
CA ASP A 15 11.43 8.50 -5.46
C ASP A 15 9.94 8.14 -5.57
N MET A 16 9.63 6.85 -5.46
CA MET A 16 8.25 6.38 -5.50
C MET A 16 7.48 6.72 -4.23
N ALA A 17 8.15 6.72 -3.07
CA ALA A 17 7.55 7.14 -1.80
C ALA A 17 7.10 8.60 -1.87
N GLU A 18 7.95 9.47 -2.37
CA GLU A 18 7.67 10.90 -2.55
C GLU A 18 6.52 11.12 -3.55
N ALA A 19 6.53 10.41 -4.69
CA ALA A 19 5.46 10.47 -5.67
C ALA A 19 4.12 10.02 -5.09
N LYS A 20 4.10 8.96 -4.27
CA LYS A 20 2.88 8.48 -3.61
C LYS A 20 2.40 9.43 -2.49
N ALA A 21 3.29 10.04 -1.75
CA ALA A 21 2.95 11.07 -0.76
C ALA A 21 2.30 12.30 -1.45
N MET A 22 2.86 12.73 -2.58
CA MET A 22 2.27 13.80 -3.39
C MET A 22 0.89 13.41 -3.92
N LEU A 23 0.71 12.18 -4.43
CA LEU A 23 -0.57 11.67 -4.90
C LEU A 23 -1.64 11.73 -3.82
N GLU A 24 -1.34 11.31 -2.60
CA GLU A 24 -2.28 11.37 -1.46
C GLU A 24 -2.64 12.82 -1.11
N SER A 25 -1.69 13.74 -1.18
CA SER A 25 -1.93 15.16 -0.97
C SER A 25 -2.84 15.76 -2.05
N ILE A 26 -2.59 15.44 -3.32
CA ILE A 26 -3.42 15.87 -4.46
C ILE A 26 -4.85 15.33 -4.32
N ALA A 27 -5.00 14.07 -3.94
CA ALA A 27 -6.33 13.48 -3.74
C ALA A 27 -7.14 14.20 -2.66
N ARG A 28 -6.52 14.62 -1.56
CA ARG A 28 -7.18 15.44 -0.54
C ARG A 28 -7.62 16.80 -1.08
N SER A 29 -6.74 17.49 -1.81
CA SER A 29 -7.05 18.80 -2.39
C SER A 29 -8.20 18.73 -3.39
N PHE A 30 -8.16 17.77 -4.31
CA PHE A 30 -9.22 17.60 -5.31
C PHE A 30 -10.52 17.08 -4.70
N GLY A 31 -10.44 16.23 -3.67
CA GLY A 31 -11.63 15.80 -2.92
C GLY A 31 -12.38 16.97 -2.30
N TYR A 32 -11.67 17.97 -1.78
CA TYR A 32 -12.27 19.20 -1.29
C TYR A 32 -12.84 20.07 -2.42
N ILE A 33 -12.04 20.37 -3.44
CA ILE A 33 -12.42 21.26 -4.55
C ILE A 33 -13.67 20.76 -5.28
N TYR A 34 -13.72 19.48 -5.61
CA TYR A 34 -14.81 18.92 -6.39
C TYR A 34 -15.93 18.28 -5.56
N GLY A 35 -15.64 17.93 -4.31
CA GLY A 35 -16.61 17.28 -3.44
C GLY A 35 -17.76 18.19 -3.04
N ARG A 36 -17.46 19.44 -2.73
CA ARG A 36 -18.46 20.39 -2.22
C ARG A 36 -19.53 20.74 -3.27
N GLU A 37 -19.09 21.10 -4.45
CA GLU A 37 -19.99 21.59 -5.50
C GLU A 37 -20.54 20.46 -6.36
N LYS A 38 -19.65 19.57 -6.81
CA LYS A 38 -19.96 18.53 -7.80
C LYS A 38 -20.31 17.18 -7.19
N LYS A 39 -20.17 17.04 -5.86
CA LYS A 39 -20.39 15.77 -5.14
C LYS A 39 -19.47 14.62 -5.62
N ILE A 40 -18.31 14.96 -6.17
CA ILE A 40 -17.31 14.01 -6.60
C ILE A 40 -16.51 13.55 -5.38
N ARG A 41 -16.30 12.26 -5.27
CA ARG A 41 -15.45 11.64 -4.24
C ARG A 41 -14.08 11.34 -4.82
N VAL A 42 -13.03 11.65 -4.08
CA VAL A 42 -11.64 11.36 -4.47
C VAL A 42 -10.96 10.66 -3.31
N ASN A 43 -10.51 9.44 -3.54
CA ASN A 43 -9.80 8.63 -2.56
C ASN A 43 -8.54 8.04 -3.19
N THR A 44 -7.61 7.63 -2.36
CA THR A 44 -6.49 6.78 -2.75
C THR A 44 -6.64 5.40 -2.10
N ILE A 45 -6.21 4.36 -2.80
CA ILE A 45 -6.10 3.01 -2.28
C ILE A 45 -4.62 2.70 -2.10
N SER A 46 -4.21 2.48 -0.87
CA SER A 46 -2.87 1.98 -0.54
C SER A 46 -2.87 0.46 -0.67
N GLN A 47 -2.42 0.00 -1.83
CA GLN A 47 -2.44 -1.41 -2.25
C GLN A 47 -1.18 -2.14 -1.76
N SER A 48 -1.28 -3.45 -1.49
CA SER A 48 -0.10 -4.32 -1.31
C SER A 48 0.80 -4.30 -2.54
N PRO A 49 2.07 -4.69 -2.39
CA PRO A 49 2.87 -5.01 -3.56
C PRO A 49 2.16 -6.06 -4.41
N THR A 50 1.96 -5.76 -5.67
CA THR A 50 1.25 -6.63 -6.62
C THR A 50 2.13 -6.84 -7.85
N PRO A 51 2.29 -8.07 -8.35
CA PRO A 51 3.09 -8.33 -9.55
C PRO A 51 2.52 -7.57 -10.75
N THR A 52 3.30 -6.64 -11.26
CA THR A 52 2.97 -5.87 -12.47
C THR A 52 4.23 -5.68 -13.32
N THR A 53 4.08 -5.39 -14.59
CA THR A 53 5.21 -5.08 -15.48
C THR A 53 6.06 -3.93 -14.93
N ALA A 54 5.43 -2.91 -14.36
CA ALA A 54 6.15 -1.79 -13.73
C ALA A 54 6.86 -2.21 -12.43
N GLY A 55 6.23 -3.06 -11.63
CA GLY A 55 6.80 -3.58 -10.38
C GLY A 55 8.02 -4.46 -10.58
N SER A 56 8.04 -5.26 -11.64
CA SER A 56 9.17 -6.14 -11.97
C SER A 56 10.47 -5.38 -12.30
N GLY A 57 10.38 -4.09 -12.64
CA GLY A 57 11.54 -3.22 -12.83
C GLY A 57 12.17 -2.69 -11.55
N VAL A 58 11.54 -2.89 -10.40
CA VAL A 58 12.05 -2.41 -9.10
C VAL A 58 13.02 -3.44 -8.53
N LYS A 59 14.28 -3.03 -8.34
CA LYS A 59 15.30 -3.90 -7.75
C LYS A 59 14.91 -4.31 -6.32
N GLY A 60 14.88 -5.61 -6.06
CA GLY A 60 14.52 -6.15 -4.74
C GLY A 60 13.01 -6.32 -4.53
N PHE A 61 12.21 -6.19 -5.58
CA PHE A 61 10.74 -6.32 -5.52
C PHE A 61 10.29 -7.68 -4.98
N ASP A 62 10.95 -8.78 -5.39
CA ASP A 62 10.61 -10.12 -4.91
C ASP A 62 10.80 -10.27 -3.40
N GLY A 63 11.89 -9.72 -2.85
CA GLY A 63 12.13 -9.70 -1.42
C GLY A 63 11.10 -8.87 -0.66
N LEU A 64 10.70 -7.73 -1.23
CA LEU A 64 9.64 -6.89 -0.66
C LEU A 64 8.29 -7.63 -0.67
N MET A 65 7.96 -8.29 -1.76
CA MET A 65 6.73 -9.10 -1.86
C MET A 65 6.69 -10.23 -0.83
N ASP A 66 7.77 -11.00 -0.71
CA ASP A 66 7.85 -12.08 0.28
C ASP A 66 7.76 -11.56 1.72
N PHE A 67 8.44 -10.45 2.00
CA PHE A 67 8.38 -9.82 3.32
C PHE A 67 6.95 -9.36 3.67
N THR A 68 6.30 -8.63 2.77
CA THR A 68 4.94 -8.14 3.02
C THR A 68 3.93 -9.28 3.13
N GLU A 69 4.06 -10.34 2.32
CA GLU A 69 3.26 -11.55 2.42
C GLU A 69 3.36 -12.21 3.82
N ARG A 70 4.58 -12.26 4.37
CA ARG A 70 4.81 -12.86 5.70
C ARG A 70 4.39 -11.97 6.86
N MET A 71 4.38 -10.66 6.65
CA MET A 71 3.93 -9.69 7.64
C MET A 71 2.43 -9.57 7.70
N SER A 72 1.75 -9.69 6.56
CA SER A 72 0.31 -9.42 6.43
C SER A 72 -0.54 -10.59 6.94
N PRO A 73 -1.50 -10.36 7.83
CA PRO A 73 -2.41 -11.41 8.30
C PRO A 73 -3.19 -12.12 7.19
N LEU A 74 -3.60 -11.39 6.13
CA LEU A 74 -4.33 -11.93 4.99
C LEU A 74 -3.44 -12.16 3.75
N GLY A 75 -2.13 -11.92 3.87
CA GLY A 75 -1.21 -11.95 2.73
C GLY A 75 -1.32 -10.71 1.84
N ASN A 76 -0.61 -10.74 0.71
CA ASN A 76 -0.68 -9.68 -0.29
C ASN A 76 -1.97 -9.79 -1.11
N ALA A 77 -2.62 -8.65 -1.33
CA ALA A 77 -3.79 -8.61 -2.20
C ALA A 77 -3.40 -8.70 -3.69
N SER A 78 -4.18 -9.46 -4.44
CA SER A 78 -4.06 -9.56 -5.89
C SER A 78 -4.62 -8.34 -6.62
N SER A 79 -4.37 -8.27 -7.93
CA SER A 79 -4.97 -7.24 -8.79
C SER A 79 -6.49 -7.34 -8.88
N ASP A 80 -7.03 -8.55 -8.88
CA ASP A 80 -8.48 -8.78 -8.95
C ASP A 80 -9.17 -8.35 -7.65
N GLU A 81 -8.60 -8.68 -6.50
CA GLU A 81 -9.08 -8.18 -5.20
C GLU A 81 -9.02 -6.66 -5.10
N CYS A 82 -7.99 -6.04 -5.68
CA CYS A 82 -7.92 -4.57 -5.78
C CYS A 82 -9.04 -4.01 -6.66
N ALA A 83 -9.35 -4.68 -7.77
CA ALA A 83 -10.44 -4.29 -8.66
C ALA A 83 -11.80 -4.39 -7.95
N ASP A 84 -12.05 -5.45 -7.21
CA ASP A 84 -13.28 -5.61 -6.41
C ASP A 84 -13.43 -4.51 -5.37
N TYR A 85 -12.31 -4.14 -4.73
CA TYR A 85 -12.32 -3.02 -3.79
C TYR A 85 -12.60 -1.69 -4.48
N CYS A 86 -12.05 -1.46 -5.68
CA CYS A 86 -12.39 -0.29 -6.50
C CYS A 86 -13.88 -0.22 -6.85
N ILE A 87 -14.48 -1.34 -7.25
CA ILE A 87 -15.92 -1.43 -7.54
C ILE A 87 -16.74 -1.04 -6.31
N THR A 88 -16.36 -1.54 -5.14
CA THR A 88 -17.00 -1.17 -3.87
C THR A 88 -16.92 0.33 -3.61
N LEU A 89 -15.75 0.94 -3.85
CA LEU A 89 -15.57 2.39 -3.66
C LEU A 89 -16.32 3.25 -4.69
N PHE A 90 -16.54 2.75 -5.90
CA PHE A 90 -17.33 3.44 -6.90
C PHE A 90 -18.84 3.30 -6.67
N SER A 91 -19.25 2.34 -5.86
CA SER A 91 -20.65 2.11 -5.57
C SER A 91 -21.25 3.16 -4.63
N ASP A 92 -22.58 3.20 -4.58
CA ASP A 92 -23.33 4.03 -3.65
C ASP A 92 -23.19 3.63 -2.18
N LEU A 93 -22.64 2.47 -1.88
CA LEU A 93 -22.40 2.00 -0.52
C LEU A 93 -21.37 2.88 0.23
N THR A 94 -20.53 3.60 -0.51
CA THR A 94 -19.47 4.45 0.04
C THR A 94 -19.68 5.95 -0.24
N LYS A 95 -20.95 6.41 -0.32
CA LYS A 95 -21.32 7.80 -0.68
C LYS A 95 -20.63 8.91 0.12
N LYS A 96 -20.20 8.63 1.33
CA LYS A 96 -19.55 9.62 2.21
C LYS A 96 -18.07 9.38 2.42
N VAL A 97 -17.47 8.44 1.68
CA VAL A 97 -16.04 8.15 1.73
C VAL A 97 -15.34 9.01 0.67
N THR A 98 -14.62 10.04 1.10
CA THR A 98 -13.83 10.92 0.24
C THR A 98 -12.63 11.47 1.01
N MET A 99 -11.58 11.87 0.31
CA MET A 99 -10.34 12.41 0.84
C MET A 99 -9.59 11.42 1.76
N GLN A 100 -9.88 10.14 1.64
CA GLN A 100 -9.26 9.09 2.43
C GLN A 100 -8.15 8.40 1.65
N ASN A 101 -7.12 7.97 2.38
CA ASN A 101 -6.22 6.92 1.93
C ASN A 101 -6.65 5.61 2.58
N LEU A 102 -7.10 4.67 1.77
CA LEU A 102 -7.71 3.42 2.21
C LEU A 102 -6.73 2.28 1.99
N PHE A 103 -6.36 1.59 3.06
CA PHE A 103 -5.45 0.46 2.98
C PHE A 103 -6.17 -0.79 2.47
N HIS A 104 -5.56 -1.41 1.46
CA HIS A 104 -5.95 -2.70 0.90
C HIS A 104 -4.70 -3.56 0.76
N ASP A 105 -4.16 -4.00 1.89
CA ASP A 105 -2.83 -4.55 2.03
C ASP A 105 -2.75 -5.78 2.96
N GLY A 106 -3.85 -6.48 3.12
CA GLY A 106 -3.92 -7.65 3.96
C GLY A 106 -3.64 -7.40 5.45
N GLY A 107 -3.64 -6.12 5.87
CA GLY A 107 -3.35 -5.71 7.24
C GLY A 107 -1.88 -5.33 7.49
N PHE A 108 -1.04 -5.31 6.46
CA PHE A 108 0.39 -4.97 6.56
C PHE A 108 0.62 -3.64 7.28
N SER A 109 -0.10 -2.59 6.91
CA SER A 109 0.05 -1.24 7.46
C SER A 109 -0.14 -1.14 8.98
N SER A 110 -0.86 -2.10 9.56
CA SER A 110 -1.16 -2.17 10.99
C SER A 110 -0.21 -3.09 11.76
N MET A 111 0.67 -3.82 11.06
CA MET A 111 1.60 -4.76 11.69
C MET A 111 2.89 -4.07 12.11
N GLY A 112 3.32 -4.30 13.34
CA GLY A 112 4.67 -4.00 13.80
C GLY A 112 5.60 -5.19 13.62
N MET A 113 5.11 -6.41 13.86
CA MET A 113 5.88 -7.64 13.82
C MET A 113 4.97 -8.83 13.60
N SER A 114 5.41 -9.82 12.81
CA SER A 114 4.71 -11.09 12.68
C SER A 114 5.56 -12.25 13.20
N LEU A 115 4.89 -13.31 13.67
CA LEU A 115 5.59 -14.53 14.13
C LEU A 115 6.44 -15.16 13.02
N ARG A 116 5.96 -15.13 11.78
CA ARG A 116 6.70 -15.68 10.63
C ARG A 116 7.97 -14.89 10.36
N ALA A 117 7.88 -13.56 10.35
CA ALA A 117 9.04 -12.69 10.16
C ALA A 117 10.07 -12.86 11.28
N MET A 118 9.59 -12.93 12.54
CA MET A 118 10.48 -13.17 13.69
C MET A 118 11.21 -14.50 13.61
N LYS A 119 10.52 -15.59 13.28
CA LYS A 119 11.17 -16.90 13.13
C LYS A 119 12.23 -16.93 12.01
N MET A 120 12.01 -16.16 10.94
CA MET A 120 13.02 -16.02 9.88
C MET A 120 14.21 -15.18 10.32
N TYR A 121 13.96 -14.08 11.02
CA TYR A 121 15.00 -13.24 11.60
C TYR A 121 15.86 -14.04 12.60
N GLU A 122 15.25 -14.77 13.51
CA GLU A 122 15.96 -15.64 14.46
C GLU A 122 16.92 -16.63 13.78
N LYS A 123 16.50 -17.20 12.64
CA LYS A 123 17.35 -18.11 11.85
C LYS A 123 18.53 -17.41 11.19
N SER A 124 18.45 -16.11 10.97
CA SER A 124 19.49 -15.31 10.31
C SER A 124 20.43 -14.59 11.31
N LEU A 125 20.24 -14.76 12.62
CA LEU A 125 21.05 -14.06 13.62
C LEU A 125 22.53 -14.43 13.58
N ASP A 126 22.87 -15.62 13.06
CA ASP A 126 24.26 -16.04 12.89
C ASP A 126 24.92 -15.43 11.63
N ASP A 127 24.12 -14.87 10.72
CA ASP A 127 24.60 -14.21 9.52
C ASP A 127 25.02 -12.77 9.83
N LYS A 128 26.27 -12.42 9.56
CA LYS A 128 26.73 -11.03 9.68
C LYS A 128 26.16 -10.21 8.53
N ILE A 129 25.20 -9.35 8.82
CA ILE A 129 24.65 -8.40 7.86
C ILE A 129 25.31 -7.04 8.10
N GLU A 130 26.01 -6.52 7.10
CA GLU A 130 26.51 -5.15 7.12
C GLU A 130 25.42 -4.19 6.61
N TRP A 131 25.31 -3.08 7.31
CA TRP A 131 24.34 -2.02 6.96
C TRP A 131 24.78 -1.19 5.74
#